data_cfa020fcef2534f159a8f0d23b8acb26
#
_entry.id   cfa020fcef2534f159a8f0d23b8acb26
#
_cell.length_a   1.000
_cell.length_b   1.000
_cell.length_c   1.000
_cell.angle_alpha   90.00
_cell.angle_beta   90.00
_cell.angle_gamma   90.00
#
_symmetry.space_group_name_H-M   'P 1'
#
loop_
_entity.id
_entity.type
_entity.pdbx_description
1 polymer ?
#
loop_
_entity_poly.entity_id
_entity_poly.type
_entity_poly.pdbx_seq_one_letter_code
_entity_poly.pdbx_strand_id
1 'polypeptide(L)'
;IDSKNLPKFDPGRFQGRLEKPVSRRIIIAVGGAFAIIALIYIGKIWNLQVTKGAVYAAQAETNRLRHLLVFPERGTIYDRNGEPLAWNEGKSADGELSLRRYSQLSGLAHLVGYLKYPAKDSAGFYYQENFIGLDGAEKLWNETLAGQTGRLIIEVDSANQTTWQNIFLPPINGADLQLSVDAK
;
A
#
# COMPACT_ATOMS: atom_id res chain seq x y z
N ILE A 1 51.70 -61.99 38.06
CA ILE A 1 51.50 -60.70 37.32
C ILE A 1 51.67 -59.64 38.38
N ASP A 2 52.80 -58.95 38.31
CA ASP A 2 53.24 -58.01 39.33
C ASP A 2 52.51 -56.67 39.20
N SER A 3 51.71 -56.34 40.21
CA SER A 3 50.86 -55.15 40.24
C SER A 3 51.59 -53.82 40.52
N LYS A 4 52.91 -53.81 40.42
CA LYS A 4 53.78 -52.68 40.78
C LYS A 4 54.05 -51.69 39.63
N ASN A 5 53.60 -51.99 38.40
CA ASN A 5 53.91 -51.11 37.23
C ASN A 5 52.67 -50.48 36.60
N LEU A 6 51.61 -50.26 37.34
CA LEU A 6 50.54 -49.42 36.84
C LEU A 6 50.88 -47.89 37.03
N PRO A 7 50.81 -47.05 35.97
CA PRO A 7 51.06 -45.64 36.10
C PRO A 7 50.02 -45.08 37.08
N LYS A 8 50.57 -44.47 38.16
CA LYS A 8 49.70 -43.72 39.12
C LYS A 8 48.92 -42.66 38.36
N PHE A 9 47.64 -42.78 38.37
CA PHE A 9 46.73 -41.77 37.86
C PHE A 9 46.88 -40.51 38.77
N ASP A 10 47.47 -39.46 38.28
CA ASP A 10 47.62 -38.20 38.99
C ASP A 10 46.37 -37.35 38.68
N PRO A 11 45.41 -37.25 39.57
CA PRO A 11 44.15 -36.45 39.37
C PRO A 11 44.38 -34.98 39.25
N GLY A 12 45.60 -34.46 39.60
CA GLY A 12 45.95 -33.07 39.51
C GLY A 12 46.22 -32.54 38.08
N ARG A 13 46.45 -33.45 37.13
CA ARG A 13 46.81 -33.09 35.74
C ARG A 13 45.66 -32.62 34.86
N PHE A 14 44.43 -32.79 35.30
CA PHE A 14 43.21 -32.43 34.53
C PHE A 14 42.37 -31.29 35.15
N GLN A 15 42.85 -30.73 36.24
CA GLN A 15 42.24 -29.47 36.73
C GLN A 15 42.80 -28.34 35.90
N GLY A 16 42.08 -27.92 34.85
CA GLY A 16 42.28 -26.66 34.14
C GLY A 16 42.03 -25.49 35.08
N ARG A 17 42.89 -25.31 36.07
CA ARG A 17 42.84 -24.18 36.99
C ARG A 17 43.37 -22.99 36.22
N LEU A 18 42.50 -22.01 36.00
CA LEU A 18 42.92 -20.66 35.58
C LEU A 18 43.93 -20.14 36.60
N GLU A 19 45.20 -20.26 36.31
CA GLU A 19 46.31 -19.94 37.25
C GLU A 19 46.40 -18.47 37.60
N LYS A 20 45.61 -17.59 36.95
CA LYS A 20 45.59 -16.16 37.27
C LYS A 20 44.15 -15.71 37.50
N PRO A 21 43.72 -15.42 38.73
CA PRO A 21 42.42 -14.82 38.97
C PRO A 21 42.35 -13.44 38.25
N VAL A 22 41.21 -13.19 37.55
CA VAL A 22 40.98 -11.90 36.89
C VAL A 22 41.16 -10.78 37.91
N SER A 23 42.05 -9.82 37.62
CA SER A 23 42.32 -8.77 38.59
C SER A 23 41.07 -7.89 38.79
N ARG A 24 40.85 -7.48 40.05
CA ARG A 24 39.73 -6.59 40.41
C ARG A 24 39.70 -5.32 39.54
N ARG A 25 40.84 -4.84 39.11
CA ARG A 25 40.95 -3.68 38.20
C ARG A 25 40.35 -3.91 36.82
N ILE A 26 40.55 -5.12 36.27
CA ILE A 26 39.92 -5.50 34.98
C ILE A 26 38.40 -5.57 35.10
N ILE A 27 37.89 -6.15 36.20
CA ILE A 27 36.43 -6.25 36.46
C ILE A 27 35.83 -4.85 36.54
N ILE A 28 36.49 -3.93 37.31
CA ILE A 28 36.03 -2.54 37.44
C ILE A 28 36.07 -1.81 36.07
N ALA A 29 37.16 -1.97 35.32
CA ALA A 29 37.31 -1.33 34.00
C ALA A 29 36.24 -1.81 33.02
N VAL A 30 35.98 -3.11 32.96
CA VAL A 30 34.91 -3.69 32.10
C VAL A 30 33.55 -3.23 32.57
N GLY A 31 33.27 -3.28 33.86
CA GLY A 31 32.00 -2.77 34.44
C GLY A 31 31.79 -1.29 34.14
N GLY A 32 32.84 -0.48 34.25
CA GLY A 32 32.80 0.94 33.90
C GLY A 32 32.51 1.18 32.43
N ALA A 33 33.16 0.41 31.55
CA ALA A 33 32.86 0.47 30.10
C ALA A 33 31.40 0.14 29.78
N PHE A 34 30.86 -0.92 30.37
CA PHE A 34 29.44 -1.25 30.21
C PHE A 34 28.50 -0.16 30.75
N ALA A 35 28.84 0.45 31.89
CA ALA A 35 28.06 1.55 32.46
C ALA A 35 28.03 2.79 31.52
N ILE A 36 29.17 3.14 30.92
CA ILE A 36 29.26 4.24 29.96
C ILE A 36 28.39 3.93 28.71
N ILE A 37 28.48 2.73 28.17
CA ILE A 37 27.66 2.30 27.03
C ILE A 37 26.17 2.39 27.38
N ALA A 38 25.78 1.90 28.55
CA ALA A 38 24.39 1.98 29.03
C ALA A 38 23.89 3.42 29.14
N LEU A 39 24.71 4.35 29.66
CA LEU A 39 24.35 5.77 29.75
C LEU A 39 24.16 6.40 28.36
N ILE A 40 25.01 6.05 27.39
CA ILE A 40 24.84 6.53 26.02
C ILE A 40 23.52 6.02 25.42
N TYR A 41 23.18 4.75 25.62
CA TYR A 41 21.90 4.19 25.14
C TYR A 41 20.70 4.84 25.82
N ILE A 42 20.74 5.05 27.15
CA ILE A 42 19.68 5.74 27.88
C ILE A 42 19.47 7.15 27.32
N GLY A 43 20.55 7.90 27.07
CA GLY A 43 20.46 9.22 26.45
C GLY A 43 19.88 9.20 25.04
N LYS A 44 20.22 8.18 24.24
CA LYS A 44 19.65 7.99 22.91
C LYS A 44 18.16 7.64 22.96
N ILE A 45 17.78 6.72 23.84
CA ILE A 45 16.38 6.33 24.06
C ILE A 45 15.54 7.53 24.51
N TRP A 46 16.06 8.30 25.47
CA TRP A 46 15.41 9.52 25.92
C TRP A 46 15.18 10.52 24.78
N ASN A 47 16.21 10.77 23.96
CA ASN A 47 16.08 11.65 22.82
C ASN A 47 15.05 11.16 21.81
N LEU A 48 15.05 9.86 21.49
CA LEU A 48 14.10 9.27 20.55
C LEU A 48 12.66 9.27 21.07
N GLN A 49 12.45 8.97 22.35
CA GLN A 49 11.11 8.84 22.91
C GLN A 49 10.52 10.19 23.36
N VAL A 50 11.31 11.04 24.00
CA VAL A 50 10.81 12.30 24.56
C VAL A 50 10.94 13.44 23.55
N THR A 51 12.12 13.64 22.97
CA THR A 51 12.35 14.79 22.07
C THR A 51 11.76 14.59 20.68
N LYS A 52 11.87 13.38 20.13
CA LYS A 52 11.40 13.03 18.78
C LYS A 52 10.15 12.17 18.75
N GLY A 53 9.65 11.74 19.89
CA GLY A 53 8.51 10.83 19.99
C GLY A 53 7.26 11.32 19.27
N ALA A 54 6.91 12.61 19.45
CA ALA A 54 5.77 13.22 18.77
C ALA A 54 5.91 13.21 17.24
N VAL A 55 7.13 13.43 16.72
CA VAL A 55 7.39 13.41 15.27
C VAL A 55 7.23 12.01 14.72
N TYR A 56 7.79 11.01 15.40
CA TYR A 56 7.67 9.61 14.97
C TYR A 56 6.24 9.09 15.12
N ALA A 57 5.51 9.51 16.14
CA ALA A 57 4.09 9.18 16.28
C ALA A 57 3.26 9.76 15.12
N ALA A 58 3.49 11.03 14.74
CA ALA A 58 2.82 11.63 13.60
C ALA A 58 3.16 10.94 12.27
N GLN A 59 4.43 10.54 12.07
CA GLN A 59 4.82 9.76 10.88
C GLN A 59 4.18 8.38 10.86
N ALA A 60 4.10 7.70 11.99
CA ALA A 60 3.44 6.40 12.11
C ALA A 60 1.94 6.51 11.79
N GLU A 61 1.27 7.56 12.26
CA GLU A 61 -0.14 7.85 11.96
C GLU A 61 -0.34 8.08 10.47
N THR A 62 0.51 8.89 9.83
CA THR A 62 0.45 9.15 8.39
C THR A 62 0.68 7.86 7.57
N ASN A 63 1.55 6.97 8.02
CA ASN A 63 1.82 5.70 7.34
C ASN A 63 0.68 4.67 7.47
N ARG A 64 -0.20 4.82 8.47
CA ARG A 64 -1.37 3.95 8.66
C ARG A 64 -2.51 4.32 7.73
N LEU A 65 -2.58 5.57 7.28
CA LEU A 65 -3.66 6.08 6.45
C LEU A 65 -3.29 5.94 4.96
N ARG A 66 -4.14 5.25 4.21
CA ARG A 66 -4.04 5.16 2.76
C ARG A 66 -5.21 5.82 2.10
N HIS A 67 -4.93 6.58 1.07
CA HIS A 67 -5.94 7.18 0.20
C HIS A 67 -6.16 6.26 -0.99
N LEU A 68 -7.38 5.76 -1.11
CA LEU A 68 -7.83 4.97 -2.25
C LEU A 68 -8.77 5.81 -3.11
N LEU A 69 -8.66 5.65 -4.41
CA LEU A 69 -9.59 6.23 -5.37
C LEU A 69 -10.84 5.35 -5.48
N VAL A 70 -12.00 5.98 -5.49
CA VAL A 70 -13.28 5.32 -5.76
C VAL A 70 -13.79 5.87 -7.08
N PHE A 71 -13.76 5.03 -8.11
CA PHE A 71 -14.12 5.46 -9.46
C PHE A 71 -15.65 5.53 -9.61
N PRO A 72 -16.15 6.59 -10.25
CA PRO A 72 -17.57 6.72 -10.58
C PRO A 72 -17.95 5.76 -11.71
N GLU A 73 -19.23 5.46 -11.81
CA GLU A 73 -19.77 4.86 -13.01
C GLU A 73 -19.92 5.94 -14.08
N ARG A 74 -19.45 5.63 -15.29
CA ARG A 74 -19.56 6.53 -16.42
C ARG A 74 -20.97 6.51 -16.98
N GLY A 75 -21.52 7.67 -17.32
CA GLY A 75 -22.85 7.79 -17.89
C GLY A 75 -23.05 6.93 -19.14
N THR A 76 -24.23 6.37 -19.31
CA THR A 76 -24.61 5.56 -20.48
C THR A 76 -24.92 6.45 -21.68
N ILE A 77 -24.55 6.03 -22.87
CA ILE A 77 -24.91 6.70 -24.12
C ILE A 77 -26.03 5.93 -24.78
N TYR A 78 -27.13 6.60 -25.06
CA TYR A 78 -28.33 6.05 -25.70
C TYR A 78 -28.53 6.63 -27.11
N ASP A 79 -29.23 5.89 -27.93
CA ASP A 79 -29.81 6.39 -29.17
C ASP A 79 -31.09 7.21 -28.89
N ARG A 80 -31.77 7.71 -29.97
CA ARG A 80 -33.04 8.43 -29.84
C ARG A 80 -34.18 7.61 -29.25
N ASN A 81 -34.12 6.30 -29.38
CA ASN A 81 -35.15 5.36 -28.95
C ASN A 81 -34.88 4.81 -27.53
N GLY A 82 -33.76 5.19 -26.91
CA GLY A 82 -33.36 4.69 -25.59
C GLY A 82 -32.58 3.38 -25.63
N GLU A 83 -32.13 2.93 -26.81
CA GLU A 83 -31.26 1.76 -26.92
C GLU A 83 -29.84 2.12 -26.52
N PRO A 84 -29.17 1.32 -25.66
CA PRO A 84 -27.83 1.64 -25.18
C PRO A 84 -26.78 1.43 -26.30
N LEU A 85 -26.00 2.46 -26.57
CA LEU A 85 -24.86 2.44 -27.50
C LEU A 85 -23.52 2.24 -26.81
N ALA A 86 -23.41 2.75 -25.57
CA ALA A 86 -22.28 2.49 -24.68
C ALA A 86 -22.75 2.46 -23.23
N TRP A 87 -22.41 1.41 -22.49
CA TRP A 87 -22.84 1.17 -21.11
C TRP A 87 -21.73 0.55 -20.26
N ASN A 88 -21.95 0.46 -18.97
CA ASN A 88 -21.01 -0.19 -18.05
C ASN A 88 -21.47 -1.62 -17.79
N GLU A 89 -20.58 -2.60 -17.96
CA GLU A 89 -20.88 -4.01 -17.73
C GLU A 89 -19.67 -4.74 -17.16
N GLY A 90 -19.85 -5.28 -15.96
CA GLY A 90 -18.77 -5.98 -15.24
C GLY A 90 -17.79 -5.04 -14.58
N LYS A 91 -16.78 -5.64 -13.97
CA LYS A 91 -15.69 -4.96 -13.26
C LYS A 91 -14.34 -5.43 -13.79
N SER A 92 -13.30 -4.60 -13.63
CA SER A 92 -11.91 -4.99 -13.88
C SER A 92 -11.49 -6.14 -12.96
N ALA A 93 -10.37 -6.81 -13.27
CA ALA A 93 -9.88 -7.97 -12.52
C ALA A 93 -9.61 -7.65 -11.03
N ASP A 94 -9.24 -6.42 -10.71
CA ASP A 94 -9.07 -5.91 -9.34
C ASP A 94 -10.37 -5.40 -8.71
N GLY A 95 -11.50 -5.40 -9.46
CA GLY A 95 -12.81 -4.95 -8.99
C GLY A 95 -12.98 -3.44 -8.85
N GLU A 96 -11.94 -2.64 -9.17
CA GLU A 96 -11.92 -1.19 -8.92
C GLU A 96 -12.64 -0.40 -10.01
N LEU A 97 -12.54 -0.83 -11.28
CA LEU A 97 -13.04 -0.10 -12.45
C LEU A 97 -14.25 -0.81 -13.06
N SER A 98 -15.28 -0.06 -13.44
CA SER A 98 -16.36 -0.57 -14.29
C SER A 98 -15.88 -0.66 -15.73
N LEU A 99 -16.16 -1.80 -16.39
CA LEU A 99 -15.77 -2.01 -17.78
C LEU A 99 -16.82 -1.40 -18.71
N ARG A 100 -16.32 -0.68 -19.72
CA ARG A 100 -17.17 -0.06 -20.74
C ARG A 100 -17.45 -1.04 -21.87
N ARG A 101 -18.72 -1.21 -22.21
CA ARG A 101 -19.19 -1.97 -23.38
C ARG A 101 -19.76 -1.04 -24.43
N TYR A 102 -19.62 -1.45 -25.66
CA TYR A 102 -20.12 -0.71 -26.82
C TYR A 102 -20.97 -1.61 -27.70
N SER A 103 -22.02 -1.02 -28.26
CA SER A 103 -22.85 -1.70 -29.27
C SER A 103 -21.98 -2.11 -30.47
N GLN A 104 -22.21 -3.33 -30.96
CA GLN A 104 -21.49 -3.88 -32.11
C GLN A 104 -22.10 -3.51 -33.45
N LEU A 105 -23.01 -2.54 -33.48
CA LEU A 105 -23.63 -2.09 -34.70
C LEU A 105 -22.60 -1.41 -35.63
N SER A 106 -22.63 -1.80 -36.89
CA SER A 106 -21.71 -1.27 -37.89
C SER A 106 -21.89 0.25 -38.07
N GLY A 107 -20.78 0.99 -38.16
CA GLY A 107 -20.79 2.44 -38.38
C GLY A 107 -20.88 3.30 -37.13
N LEU A 108 -21.26 2.75 -35.96
CA LEU A 108 -21.39 3.53 -34.73
C LEU A 108 -20.06 3.78 -34.02
N ALA A 109 -19.02 3.03 -34.34
CA ALA A 109 -17.75 3.11 -33.62
C ALA A 109 -17.12 4.52 -33.67
N HIS A 110 -17.18 5.22 -34.81
CA HIS A 110 -16.68 6.59 -34.93
C HIS A 110 -17.59 7.63 -34.29
N LEU A 111 -18.89 7.37 -34.27
CA LEU A 111 -19.86 8.28 -33.65
C LEU A 111 -19.78 8.22 -32.12
N VAL A 112 -19.80 7.02 -31.57
CA VAL A 112 -19.72 6.79 -30.12
C VAL A 112 -18.30 7.01 -29.62
N GLY A 113 -17.30 6.53 -30.36
CA GLY A 113 -15.92 6.60 -29.97
C GLY A 113 -15.53 5.54 -28.94
N TYR A 114 -14.44 5.80 -28.23
CA TYR A 114 -13.90 4.91 -27.21
C TYR A 114 -13.16 5.70 -26.12
N LEU A 115 -12.88 5.05 -25.00
CA LEU A 115 -12.24 5.69 -23.86
C LEU A 115 -10.90 5.04 -23.50
N LYS A 116 -10.07 5.80 -22.80
CA LYS A 116 -8.90 5.33 -22.08
C LYS A 116 -9.23 5.21 -20.60
N TYR A 117 -8.87 4.05 -20.03
CA TYR A 117 -9.07 3.77 -18.62
C TYR A 117 -8.02 4.45 -17.74
N PRO A 118 -8.34 4.69 -16.44
CA PRO A 118 -7.33 4.99 -15.44
C PRO A 118 -6.20 3.98 -15.47
N ALA A 119 -4.97 4.44 -15.25
CA ALA A 119 -3.80 3.59 -15.38
C ALA A 119 -2.89 3.69 -14.15
N LYS A 120 -2.36 2.51 -13.74
CA LYS A 120 -1.44 2.36 -12.62
C LYS A 120 0.01 2.25 -13.13
N ASP A 121 0.95 2.69 -12.30
CA ASP A 121 2.37 2.42 -12.49
C ASP A 121 2.75 1.01 -12.02
N SER A 122 4.04 0.66 -12.14
CA SER A 122 4.56 -0.64 -11.68
C SER A 122 4.49 -0.84 -10.15
N ALA A 123 4.32 0.23 -9.38
CA ALA A 123 4.16 0.20 -7.94
C ALA A 123 2.69 0.11 -7.51
N GLY A 124 1.74 0.14 -8.47
CA GLY A 124 0.31 0.04 -8.23
C GLY A 124 -0.39 1.37 -7.95
N PHE A 125 0.30 2.50 -8.09
CA PHE A 125 -0.28 3.83 -7.91
C PHE A 125 -0.85 4.36 -9.23
N TYR A 126 -2.05 4.97 -9.17
CA TYR A 126 -2.64 5.61 -10.33
C TYR A 126 -1.88 6.89 -10.69
N TYR A 127 -1.25 6.92 -11.87
CA TYR A 127 -0.70 8.14 -12.47
C TYR A 127 -1.72 8.84 -13.36
N GLN A 128 -2.77 8.14 -13.76
CA GLN A 128 -3.94 8.68 -14.46
C GLN A 128 -5.18 8.22 -13.72
N GLU A 129 -5.90 9.17 -13.13
CA GLU A 129 -7.02 8.92 -12.21
C GLU A 129 -8.40 9.01 -12.89
N ASN A 130 -8.49 9.45 -14.15
CA ASN A 130 -9.76 9.70 -14.81
C ASN A 130 -9.96 8.85 -16.05
N PHE A 131 -11.20 8.56 -16.36
CA PHE A 131 -11.59 8.06 -17.68
C PHE A 131 -11.49 9.19 -18.69
N ILE A 132 -10.85 8.96 -19.84
CA ILE A 132 -10.67 9.96 -20.89
C ILE A 132 -11.29 9.44 -22.18
N GLY A 133 -12.30 10.13 -22.70
CA GLY A 133 -12.83 9.88 -24.03
C GLY A 133 -11.80 10.28 -25.09
N LEU A 134 -11.49 9.36 -26.00
CA LEU A 134 -10.46 9.58 -27.04
C LEU A 134 -11.05 10.00 -28.37
N ASP A 135 -12.28 9.58 -28.69
CA ASP A 135 -12.93 9.88 -29.95
C ASP A 135 -14.47 9.96 -29.81
N GLY A 136 -15.17 10.47 -30.81
CA GLY A 136 -16.61 10.50 -30.89
C GLY A 136 -17.33 11.21 -29.73
N ALA A 137 -18.52 10.73 -29.40
CA ALA A 137 -19.35 11.25 -28.31
C ALA A 137 -18.64 11.07 -26.95
N GLU A 138 -17.88 10.01 -26.75
CA GLU A 138 -17.08 9.79 -25.55
C GLU A 138 -16.10 10.91 -25.27
N LYS A 139 -15.49 11.47 -26.30
CA LYS A 139 -14.56 12.61 -26.21
C LYS A 139 -15.31 13.94 -26.07
N LEU A 140 -16.30 14.16 -26.90
CA LEU A 140 -17.02 15.44 -26.97
C LEU A 140 -17.74 15.74 -25.66
N TRP A 141 -18.33 14.72 -25.05
CA TRP A 141 -19.10 14.81 -23.81
C TRP A 141 -18.38 14.20 -22.60
N ASN A 142 -17.04 14.16 -22.66
CA ASN A 142 -16.25 13.48 -21.64
C ASN A 142 -16.52 14.01 -20.23
N GLU A 143 -16.64 15.33 -20.04
CA GLU A 143 -16.89 15.95 -18.72
C GLU A 143 -18.25 15.53 -18.15
N THR A 144 -19.27 15.41 -19.00
CA THR A 144 -20.61 14.98 -18.59
C THR A 144 -20.66 13.51 -18.24
N LEU A 145 -20.02 12.66 -19.07
CA LEU A 145 -20.03 11.22 -18.94
C LEU A 145 -19.11 10.68 -17.83
N ALA A 146 -17.98 11.35 -17.57
CA ALA A 146 -16.93 10.80 -16.70
C ALA A 146 -17.31 10.77 -15.22
N GLY A 147 -18.16 11.71 -14.77
CA GLY A 147 -18.41 11.90 -13.35
C GLY A 147 -17.19 12.45 -12.58
N GLN A 148 -17.19 12.29 -11.27
CA GLN A 148 -16.10 12.74 -10.41
C GLN A 148 -15.60 11.59 -9.53
N THR A 149 -14.30 11.34 -9.56
CA THR A 149 -13.64 10.32 -8.75
C THR A 149 -13.71 10.69 -7.26
N GLY A 150 -14.19 9.74 -6.47
CA GLY A 150 -14.22 9.86 -5.01
C GLY A 150 -12.90 9.46 -4.37
N ARG A 151 -12.80 9.71 -3.06
CA ARG A 151 -11.64 9.33 -2.25
C ARG A 151 -12.08 8.64 -0.97
N LEU A 152 -11.50 7.49 -0.72
CA LEU A 152 -11.67 6.70 0.49
C LEU A 152 -10.37 6.74 1.29
N ILE A 153 -10.47 7.00 2.57
CA ILE A 153 -9.35 6.86 3.51
C ILE A 153 -9.53 5.54 4.24
N ILE A 154 -8.52 4.71 4.16
CA ILE A 154 -8.45 3.46 4.93
C ILE A 154 -7.31 3.51 5.91
N GLU A 155 -7.51 2.91 7.06
CA GLU A 155 -6.49 2.63 8.04
C GLU A 155 -6.09 1.17 7.93
N VAL A 156 -4.78 0.92 7.82
CA VAL A 156 -4.24 -0.44 7.73
C VAL A 156 -3.36 -0.75 8.93
N ASP A 157 -3.41 -1.99 9.40
CA ASP A 157 -2.53 -2.50 10.44
C ASP A 157 -1.17 -2.93 9.89
N SER A 158 -0.30 -3.43 10.76
CA SER A 158 1.02 -3.95 10.40
C SER A 158 0.99 -5.17 9.48
N ALA A 159 -0.15 -5.88 9.41
CA ALA A 159 -0.40 -7.00 8.50
C ALA A 159 -1.07 -6.56 7.19
N ASN A 160 -1.17 -5.24 6.94
CA ASN A 160 -1.82 -4.64 5.78
C ASN A 160 -3.33 -4.94 5.69
N GLN A 161 -3.99 -5.21 6.83
CA GLN A 161 -5.43 -5.43 6.90
C GLN A 161 -6.13 -4.12 7.23
N THR A 162 -7.25 -3.86 6.54
CA THR A 162 -8.06 -2.66 6.80
C THR A 162 -8.75 -2.78 8.14
N THR A 163 -8.40 -1.92 9.08
CA THR A 163 -9.01 -1.84 10.41
C THR A 163 -10.15 -0.84 10.47
N TRP A 164 -10.09 0.19 9.63
CA TRP A 164 -11.09 1.23 9.55
C TRP A 164 -11.14 1.84 8.16
N GLN A 165 -12.31 2.30 7.73
CA GLN A 165 -12.49 3.00 6.48
C GLN A 165 -13.52 4.11 6.59
N ASN A 166 -13.30 5.22 5.89
CA ASN A 166 -14.26 6.31 5.79
C ASN A 166 -14.19 6.92 4.40
N ILE A 167 -15.35 7.22 3.83
CA ILE A 167 -15.44 7.92 2.54
C ILE A 167 -15.19 9.41 2.82
N PHE A 168 -14.03 9.89 2.41
CA PHE A 168 -13.67 11.32 2.53
C PHE A 168 -14.41 12.16 1.50
N LEU A 169 -14.48 11.65 0.25
CA LEU A 169 -15.20 12.29 -0.84
C LEU A 169 -15.96 11.19 -1.61
N PRO A 170 -17.31 11.21 -1.62
CA PRO A 170 -18.07 10.22 -2.38
C PRO A 170 -17.87 10.44 -3.89
N PRO A 171 -17.83 9.36 -4.71
CA PRO A 171 -17.83 9.50 -6.16
C PRO A 171 -19.17 10.06 -6.64
N ILE A 172 -19.13 10.85 -7.69
CA ILE A 172 -20.32 11.34 -8.39
C ILE A 172 -20.37 10.66 -9.75
N ASN A 173 -21.38 9.85 -10.02
CA ASN A 173 -21.53 9.17 -11.28
C ASN A 173 -21.73 10.16 -12.43
N GLY A 174 -21.29 9.78 -13.63
CA GLY A 174 -21.49 10.53 -14.85
C GLY A 174 -22.97 10.59 -15.21
N ALA A 175 -23.37 11.64 -15.90
CA ALA A 175 -24.72 11.78 -16.43
C ALA A 175 -24.84 11.03 -17.76
N ASP A 176 -26.03 10.44 -17.98
CA ASP A 176 -26.35 9.76 -19.23
C ASP A 176 -26.50 10.74 -20.38
N LEU A 177 -26.19 10.32 -21.58
CA LEU A 177 -26.26 11.08 -22.82
C LEU A 177 -27.19 10.41 -23.82
N GLN A 178 -28.16 11.15 -24.35
CA GLN A 178 -29.00 10.67 -25.45
C GLN A 178 -28.60 11.34 -26.75
N LEU A 179 -28.28 10.54 -27.75
CA LEU A 179 -27.97 11.01 -29.11
C LEU A 179 -29.21 11.06 -29.97
N SER A 180 -29.22 11.93 -30.97
CA SER A 180 -30.32 12.04 -31.94
C SER A 180 -30.31 10.99 -33.04
N VAL A 181 -29.32 10.10 -33.04
CA VAL A 181 -29.17 9.03 -34.06
C VAL A 181 -30.16 7.88 -33.78
N ASP A 182 -30.48 7.16 -34.82
CA ASP A 182 -31.25 5.92 -34.78
C ASP A 182 -30.30 4.77 -35.05
N ALA A 183 -30.23 3.83 -34.15
CA ALA A 183 -29.32 2.69 -34.25
C ALA A 183 -29.93 1.47 -34.95
N LYS A 184 -31.17 1.59 -35.47
CA LYS A 184 -31.87 0.54 -36.26
C LYS A 184 -31.69 0.72 -37.74
#